data_72d80328f72d8afe9dc9765cd07dbc46
#
_entry.id   72d80328f72d8afe9dc9765cd07dbc46
#
_cell.length_a   1.000
_cell.length_b   1.000
_cell.length_c   1.000
_cell.angle_alpha   90.00
_cell.angle_beta   90.00
_cell.angle_gamma   90.00
#
_symmetry.space_group_name_H-M   'P 1'
#
loop_
_entity.id
_entity.type
_entity.pdbx_description
1 polymer ?
#
loop_
_entity_poly.entity_id
_entity_poly.type
_entity_poly.pdbx_seq_one_letter_code
_entity_poly.pdbx_strand_id
1 'polypeptide(L)'
;TPEVVMVYSDKGLNGMSQAYHRLYRDRLMRGKWRNHARPILLNNWEATYFDFDEEKILNIAKKAKEVGVELFVLDDGWFGTRNDDYQGLGDWFVNKNKLPNGISGLSRKIEEMGLKFGLWVELEMVNKNSDCYRAHPDWLIGAPDRFESHSRHQHVLDFSRSEVVDFIYDSISKVIEESSISYIKWDMNRYMSEPFSRGASAADQGKTMHKYILGVYELYTRLTERFPDILFESCASGGARFDPGMLYFAPQTWTSDDTDAAEREKIQYGTSFVYPIVSMGSHVSAVPNHQLHRTTPLSTRANVAYFGTFGYELDLNLLSAKEIEEVKAQVEFMKEHRDLIQVEGDFYRILSPFEGNDTAWMVVSRDKKQAVAGYYERLNKVNASWMRLRFKGLDEDQLYKVKWEDKCLKAYGNELMYAGIPVDRDYCNKTNGDFHSVLYTIEAED
;
A
#
# COMPACT_ATOMS: atom_id res chain seq x y z
N THR A 1 29.69 0.16 2.04
CA THR A 1 28.59 0.13 3.05
C THR A 1 27.46 1.00 2.60
N PRO A 2 26.21 0.62 2.85
CA PRO A 2 25.07 1.46 2.52
C PRO A 2 25.10 2.76 3.35
N GLU A 3 24.43 3.78 2.85
CA GLU A 3 24.24 5.03 3.55
C GLU A 3 23.43 4.81 4.85
N VAL A 4 23.83 5.47 5.92
CA VAL A 4 23.14 5.42 7.21
C VAL A 4 22.50 6.78 7.48
N VAL A 5 21.21 6.77 7.74
CA VAL A 5 20.44 7.99 8.04
C VAL A 5 20.16 8.05 9.54
N MET A 6 20.57 9.15 10.19
CA MET A 6 20.29 9.42 11.58
C MET A 6 19.55 10.74 11.74
N VAL A 7 18.60 10.79 12.66
CA VAL A 7 17.92 12.03 13.05
C VAL A 7 17.99 12.21 14.57
N TYR A 8 18.03 13.46 14.98
CA TYR A 8 17.88 13.87 16.38
C TYR A 8 16.54 14.60 16.56
N SER A 9 15.89 14.42 17.68
CA SER A 9 14.67 15.14 18.04
C SER A 9 14.62 15.40 19.53
N ASP A 10 14.40 16.65 19.92
CA ASP A 10 14.06 17.10 21.26
C ASP A 10 12.54 17.07 21.54
N LYS A 11 11.74 16.72 20.50
CA LYS A 11 10.26 16.64 20.53
C LYS A 11 9.75 15.21 20.63
N GLY A 12 10.57 14.29 21.14
CA GLY A 12 10.24 12.88 21.29
C GLY A 12 10.04 12.15 19.96
N LEU A 13 9.37 10.98 20.00
CA LEU A 13 9.23 10.08 18.86
C LEU A 13 8.41 10.67 17.70
N ASN A 14 7.43 11.54 17.96
CA ASN A 14 6.71 12.21 16.88
C ASN A 14 7.61 13.17 16.12
N GLY A 15 8.40 13.98 16.82
CA GLY A 15 9.38 14.87 16.20
C GLY A 15 10.45 14.12 15.39
N MET A 16 10.95 13.00 15.92
CA MET A 16 11.86 12.11 15.20
C MET A 16 11.23 11.61 13.89
N SER A 17 10.02 11.08 13.94
CA SER A 17 9.32 10.57 12.77
C SER A 17 9.05 11.65 11.73
N GLN A 18 8.61 12.83 12.16
CA GLN A 18 8.39 13.97 11.26
C GLN A 18 9.68 14.40 10.55
N ALA A 19 10.83 14.33 11.23
CA ALA A 19 12.13 14.60 10.62
C ALA A 19 12.45 13.58 9.51
N TYR A 20 12.25 12.27 9.76
CA TYR A 20 12.38 11.23 8.74
C TYR A 20 11.38 11.42 7.59
N HIS A 21 10.10 11.66 7.91
CA HIS A 21 9.06 11.82 6.89
C HIS A 21 9.37 12.97 5.93
N ARG A 22 9.81 14.11 6.46
CA ARG A 22 10.22 15.27 5.64
C ARG A 22 11.48 14.97 4.84
N LEU A 23 12.48 14.31 5.43
CA LEU A 23 13.70 13.92 4.72
C LEU A 23 13.37 13.02 3.53
N TYR A 24 12.60 11.95 3.75
CA TYR A 24 12.28 11.01 2.69
C TYR A 24 11.37 11.61 1.62
N ARG A 25 10.34 12.33 2.02
CA ARG A 25 9.42 12.99 1.08
C ARG A 25 10.11 14.08 0.26
N ASP A 26 10.91 14.93 0.93
CA ASP A 26 11.45 16.12 0.28
C ASP A 26 12.79 15.89 -0.42
N ARG A 27 13.56 14.85 -0.05
CA ARG A 27 14.94 14.62 -0.51
C ARG A 27 15.17 13.26 -1.17
N LEU A 28 14.46 12.22 -0.78
CA LEU A 28 14.70 10.85 -1.27
C LEU A 28 13.74 10.48 -2.40
N MET A 29 12.42 10.58 -2.18
CA MET A 29 11.41 10.29 -3.18
C MET A 29 11.59 11.15 -4.42
N ARG A 30 11.37 10.60 -5.62
CA ARG A 30 11.65 11.25 -6.91
C ARG A 30 10.43 11.29 -7.81
N GLY A 31 10.61 11.99 -8.93
CA GLY A 31 9.63 12.06 -10.01
C GLY A 31 8.38 12.85 -9.64
N LYS A 32 7.39 12.72 -10.50
CA LYS A 32 6.08 13.36 -10.40
C LYS A 32 5.38 13.05 -9.08
N TRP A 33 5.47 11.80 -8.63
CA TRP A 33 4.72 11.29 -7.49
C TRP A 33 5.29 11.70 -6.11
N ARG A 34 6.42 12.39 -6.06
CA ARG A 34 7.00 12.90 -4.81
C ARG A 34 6.03 13.79 -4.02
N ASN A 35 5.34 14.70 -4.70
CA ASN A 35 4.47 15.74 -4.10
C ASN A 35 3.01 15.64 -4.57
N HIS A 36 2.57 14.46 -5.05
CA HIS A 36 1.20 14.26 -5.48
C HIS A 36 0.53 13.23 -4.59
N ALA A 37 -0.70 13.53 -4.18
CA ALA A 37 -1.56 12.55 -3.54
C ALA A 37 -1.84 11.38 -4.50
N ARG A 38 -2.01 10.19 -3.93
CA ARG A 38 -2.21 8.96 -4.69
C ARG A 38 -3.66 8.85 -5.17
N PRO A 39 -3.89 8.30 -6.36
CA PRO A 39 -5.23 7.98 -6.80
C PRO A 39 -5.86 6.92 -5.87
N ILE A 40 -7.17 7.05 -5.63
CA ILE A 40 -7.93 6.03 -4.92
C ILE A 40 -8.04 4.81 -5.83
N LEU A 41 -7.49 3.68 -5.40
CA LEU A 41 -7.44 2.48 -6.23
C LEU A 41 -8.40 1.39 -5.77
N LEU A 42 -8.71 0.46 -6.68
CA LEU A 42 -9.23 -0.86 -6.37
C LEU A 42 -8.30 -1.91 -6.98
N ASN A 43 -7.80 -2.82 -6.15
CA ASN A 43 -7.03 -3.99 -6.56
C ASN A 43 -7.94 -5.23 -6.51
N ASN A 44 -7.89 -6.09 -7.55
CA ASN A 44 -8.79 -7.24 -7.64
C ASN A 44 -8.30 -8.48 -6.88
N TRP A 45 -7.11 -8.48 -6.23
CA TRP A 45 -6.54 -9.71 -5.68
C TRP A 45 -7.51 -10.44 -4.73
N GLU A 46 -7.95 -9.81 -3.66
CA GLU A 46 -8.91 -10.45 -2.73
C GLU A 46 -10.33 -10.62 -3.30
N ALA A 47 -10.63 -10.00 -4.45
CA ALA A 47 -11.91 -10.18 -5.12
C ALA A 47 -11.96 -11.44 -6.00
N THR A 48 -10.82 -11.86 -6.56
CA THR A 48 -10.83 -12.89 -7.60
C THR A 48 -9.72 -13.93 -7.45
N TYR A 49 -8.60 -13.58 -6.80
CA TYR A 49 -7.35 -14.34 -6.89
C TYR A 49 -7.03 -14.68 -8.37
N PHE A 50 -6.70 -15.94 -8.69
CA PHE A 50 -6.45 -16.39 -10.06
C PHE A 50 -7.70 -16.66 -10.89
N ASP A 51 -8.90 -16.68 -10.27
CA ASP A 51 -10.16 -16.99 -10.94
C ASP A 51 -10.81 -15.73 -11.54
N PHE A 52 -10.30 -15.31 -12.68
CA PHE A 52 -10.88 -14.20 -13.44
C PHE A 52 -10.72 -14.37 -14.95
N ASP A 53 -11.59 -13.68 -15.67
CA ASP A 53 -11.54 -13.40 -17.09
C ASP A 53 -11.81 -11.90 -17.34
N GLU A 54 -11.78 -11.50 -18.60
CA GLU A 54 -11.96 -10.09 -18.97
C GLU A 54 -13.34 -9.56 -18.54
N GLU A 55 -14.40 -10.36 -18.63
CA GLU A 55 -15.76 -9.94 -18.27
C GLU A 55 -15.88 -9.67 -16.77
N LYS A 56 -15.37 -10.59 -15.93
CA LYS A 56 -15.37 -10.43 -14.48
C LYS A 56 -14.60 -9.18 -14.05
N ILE A 57 -13.42 -8.93 -14.64
CA ILE A 57 -12.62 -7.73 -14.35
C ILE A 57 -13.38 -6.46 -14.76
N LEU A 58 -13.98 -6.41 -15.94
CA LEU A 58 -14.75 -5.25 -16.37
C LEU A 58 -15.98 -4.98 -15.49
N ASN A 59 -16.64 -6.02 -14.99
CA ASN A 59 -17.76 -5.89 -14.06
C ASN A 59 -17.32 -5.26 -12.73
N ILE A 60 -16.18 -5.68 -12.18
CA ILE A 60 -15.59 -5.07 -10.96
C ILE A 60 -15.18 -3.62 -11.23
N ALA A 61 -14.50 -3.35 -12.35
CA ALA A 61 -14.08 -2.00 -12.74
C ALA A 61 -15.25 -1.05 -12.90
N LYS A 62 -16.38 -1.51 -13.50
CA LYS A 62 -17.62 -0.72 -13.62
C LYS A 62 -18.17 -0.32 -12.25
N LYS A 63 -18.19 -1.25 -11.29
CA LYS A 63 -18.62 -0.97 -9.93
C LYS A 63 -17.67 -0.02 -9.21
N ALA A 64 -16.36 -0.17 -9.39
CA ALA A 64 -15.35 0.73 -8.87
C ALA A 64 -15.57 2.18 -9.38
N LYS A 65 -15.87 2.35 -10.67
CA LYS A 65 -16.19 3.66 -11.24
C LYS A 65 -17.46 4.26 -10.63
N GLU A 66 -18.50 3.46 -10.43
CA GLU A 66 -19.77 3.91 -9.83
C GLU A 66 -19.57 4.54 -8.45
N VAL A 67 -18.68 4.00 -7.65
CA VAL A 67 -18.37 4.53 -6.30
C VAL A 67 -17.30 5.62 -6.28
N GLY A 68 -16.75 5.99 -7.42
CA GLY A 68 -15.82 7.10 -7.55
C GLY A 68 -14.34 6.75 -7.38
N VAL A 69 -13.97 5.46 -7.41
CA VAL A 69 -12.57 5.00 -7.53
C VAL A 69 -11.92 5.58 -8.79
N GLU A 70 -10.63 5.82 -8.77
CA GLU A 70 -9.89 6.52 -9.81
C GLU A 70 -8.93 5.61 -10.60
N LEU A 71 -8.50 4.50 -10.01
CA LEU A 71 -7.53 3.57 -10.56
C LEU A 71 -7.97 2.12 -10.32
N PHE A 72 -7.99 1.31 -11.37
CA PHE A 72 -8.19 -0.14 -11.27
C PHE A 72 -6.85 -0.85 -11.46
N VAL A 73 -6.45 -1.73 -10.54
CA VAL A 73 -5.22 -2.51 -10.60
C VAL A 73 -5.54 -3.98 -10.82
N LEU A 74 -5.06 -4.52 -11.94
CA LEU A 74 -5.10 -5.95 -12.23
C LEU A 74 -3.91 -6.62 -11.56
N ASP A 75 -4.16 -7.46 -10.57
CA ASP A 75 -3.16 -8.18 -9.79
C ASP A 75 -2.69 -9.47 -10.49
N ASP A 76 -2.06 -10.40 -9.80
CA ASP A 76 -1.42 -11.61 -10.30
C ASP A 76 -2.37 -12.50 -11.16
N GLY A 77 -1.83 -13.14 -12.19
CA GLY A 77 -2.55 -14.12 -13.01
C GLY A 77 -2.91 -13.69 -14.44
N TRP A 78 -2.47 -12.53 -14.90
CA TRP A 78 -2.79 -12.00 -16.25
C TRP A 78 -1.87 -12.52 -17.35
N PHE A 79 -0.73 -13.14 -17.03
CA PHE A 79 0.38 -13.45 -17.94
C PHE A 79 0.63 -14.94 -18.11
N GLY A 80 1.32 -15.33 -19.18
CA GLY A 80 1.76 -16.69 -19.44
C GLY A 80 0.62 -17.73 -19.30
N THR A 81 0.89 -18.79 -18.54
CA THR A 81 -0.08 -19.81 -18.12
C THR A 81 -0.48 -19.67 -16.65
N ARG A 82 -0.30 -18.50 -16.05
CA ARG A 82 -0.45 -18.22 -14.64
C ARG A 82 -1.90 -18.38 -14.15
N ASN A 83 -2.22 -19.56 -13.61
CA ASN A 83 -3.52 -19.89 -13.00
C ASN A 83 -3.40 -20.34 -11.56
N ASP A 84 -2.18 -20.43 -11.05
CA ASP A 84 -1.79 -20.83 -9.71
C ASP A 84 -0.33 -20.42 -9.41
N ASP A 85 0.16 -20.71 -8.23
CA ASP A 85 1.54 -20.38 -7.80
C ASP A 85 2.62 -21.25 -8.46
N TYR A 86 2.27 -22.31 -9.22
CA TYR A 86 3.23 -23.29 -9.72
C TYR A 86 3.80 -22.97 -11.10
N GLN A 87 3.25 -21.97 -11.80
CA GLN A 87 3.57 -21.74 -13.20
C GLN A 87 3.53 -20.27 -13.60
N GLY A 88 4.19 -19.95 -14.71
CA GLY A 88 4.04 -18.71 -15.47
C GLY A 88 4.93 -17.57 -15.06
N LEU A 89 5.49 -17.50 -13.82
CA LEU A 89 6.44 -16.44 -13.49
C LEU A 89 7.67 -16.49 -14.41
N GLY A 90 8.06 -15.33 -14.92
CA GLY A 90 9.08 -15.14 -15.95
C GLY A 90 8.52 -14.93 -17.36
N ASP A 91 7.27 -15.28 -17.60
CA ASP A 91 6.60 -15.23 -18.89
C ASP A 91 5.73 -13.98 -19.01
N TRP A 92 6.35 -12.82 -19.20
CA TRP A 92 5.67 -11.51 -19.19
C TRP A 92 4.97 -11.21 -20.52
N PHE A 93 4.10 -12.12 -20.96
CA PHE A 93 3.17 -11.95 -22.07
C PHE A 93 1.76 -12.35 -21.66
N VAL A 94 0.76 -11.71 -22.25
CA VAL A 94 -0.63 -11.83 -21.81
C VAL A 94 -1.19 -13.25 -21.94
N ASN A 95 -1.94 -13.69 -20.94
CA ASN A 95 -2.75 -14.92 -21.00
C ASN A 95 -4.02 -14.66 -21.84
N LYS A 96 -3.97 -15.08 -23.12
CA LYS A 96 -5.06 -14.87 -24.07
C LYS A 96 -6.33 -15.67 -23.75
N ASN A 97 -6.23 -16.72 -22.92
CA ASN A 97 -7.42 -17.46 -22.48
C ASN A 97 -8.26 -16.65 -21.49
N LYS A 98 -7.61 -15.87 -20.62
CA LYS A 98 -8.28 -14.98 -19.67
C LYS A 98 -8.63 -13.63 -20.30
N LEU A 99 -7.71 -13.09 -21.09
CA LEU A 99 -7.78 -11.74 -21.65
C LEU A 99 -7.65 -11.82 -23.19
N PRO A 100 -8.70 -12.20 -23.91
CA PRO A 100 -8.65 -12.45 -25.37
C PRO A 100 -8.27 -11.18 -26.15
N ASN A 101 -8.65 -10.00 -25.65
CA ASN A 101 -8.30 -8.71 -26.26
C ASN A 101 -6.93 -8.17 -25.81
N GLY A 102 -6.21 -8.89 -24.96
CA GLY A 102 -4.92 -8.49 -24.42
C GLY A 102 -5.02 -7.40 -23.35
N ILE A 103 -3.88 -7.05 -22.76
CA ILE A 103 -3.79 -5.94 -21.79
C ILE A 103 -4.19 -4.63 -22.46
N SER A 104 -3.76 -4.41 -23.70
CA SER A 104 -4.12 -3.21 -24.47
C SER A 104 -5.64 -3.04 -24.65
N GLY A 105 -6.34 -4.14 -24.97
CA GLY A 105 -7.80 -4.11 -25.12
C GLY A 105 -8.52 -3.87 -23.79
N LEU A 106 -8.05 -4.53 -22.72
CA LEU A 106 -8.61 -4.37 -21.37
C LEU A 106 -8.35 -2.95 -20.82
N SER A 107 -7.12 -2.45 -20.88
CA SER A 107 -6.76 -1.12 -20.37
C SER A 107 -7.56 -0.02 -21.06
N ARG A 108 -7.72 -0.09 -22.38
CA ARG A 108 -8.54 0.85 -23.14
C ARG A 108 -10.01 0.85 -22.67
N LYS A 109 -10.63 -0.32 -22.47
CA LYS A 109 -12.01 -0.41 -21.98
C LYS A 109 -12.16 0.20 -20.58
N ILE A 110 -11.17 0.01 -19.71
CA ILE A 110 -11.14 0.60 -18.36
C ILE A 110 -10.98 2.12 -18.45
N GLU A 111 -10.11 2.63 -19.32
CA GLU A 111 -9.97 4.07 -19.58
C GLU A 111 -11.23 4.71 -20.17
N GLU A 112 -11.92 4.02 -21.08
CA GLU A 112 -13.22 4.47 -21.61
C GLU A 112 -14.29 4.61 -20.52
N MET A 113 -14.18 3.87 -19.41
CA MET A 113 -15.00 4.06 -18.21
C MET A 113 -14.56 5.29 -17.38
N GLY A 114 -13.40 5.89 -17.70
CA GLY A 114 -12.81 7.01 -16.96
C GLY A 114 -12.04 6.59 -15.71
N LEU A 115 -11.51 5.39 -15.69
CA LEU A 115 -10.56 4.89 -14.68
C LEU A 115 -9.15 4.87 -15.27
N LYS A 116 -8.14 5.08 -14.43
CA LYS A 116 -6.76 4.71 -14.77
C LYS A 116 -6.61 3.19 -14.64
N PHE A 117 -5.57 2.64 -15.31
CA PHE A 117 -5.27 1.22 -15.25
C PHE A 117 -3.88 0.96 -14.69
N GLY A 118 -3.77 -0.03 -13.81
CA GLY A 118 -2.53 -0.50 -13.20
C GLY A 118 -2.35 -2.00 -13.33
N LEU A 119 -1.11 -2.45 -13.17
CA LEU A 119 -0.73 -3.83 -13.36
C LEU A 119 0.21 -4.30 -12.25
N TRP A 120 0.01 -5.53 -11.78
CA TRP A 120 0.94 -6.23 -10.89
C TRP A 120 1.99 -6.98 -11.70
N VAL A 121 3.23 -6.98 -11.21
CA VAL A 121 4.35 -7.73 -11.76
C VAL A 121 5.25 -8.29 -10.66
N GLU A 122 5.97 -9.37 -10.93
CA GLU A 122 6.98 -9.97 -10.05
C GLU A 122 8.23 -10.33 -10.86
N LEU A 123 8.94 -9.28 -11.30
CA LEU A 123 9.95 -9.34 -12.37
C LEU A 123 11.20 -10.15 -12.03
N GLU A 124 11.47 -10.34 -10.75
CA GLU A 124 12.67 -11.00 -10.25
C GLU A 124 12.48 -12.51 -10.05
N MET A 125 11.25 -13.00 -10.23
CA MET A 125 10.89 -14.39 -9.96
C MET A 125 10.61 -15.19 -11.22
N VAL A 126 10.83 -16.50 -11.13
CA VAL A 126 10.57 -17.45 -12.20
C VAL A 126 10.05 -18.76 -11.64
N ASN A 127 9.10 -19.38 -12.32
CA ASN A 127 8.71 -20.78 -12.07
C ASN A 127 9.47 -21.73 -12.99
N LYS A 128 9.76 -22.94 -12.52
CA LYS A 128 10.31 -23.98 -13.42
C LYS A 128 9.35 -24.36 -14.55
N ASN A 129 8.04 -24.20 -14.32
CA ASN A 129 7.03 -24.31 -15.36
C ASN A 129 6.76 -22.92 -16.01
N SER A 130 7.74 -22.43 -16.74
CA SER A 130 7.67 -21.24 -17.58
C SER A 130 8.50 -21.40 -18.85
N ASP A 131 8.22 -20.62 -19.88
CA ASP A 131 9.02 -20.60 -21.11
C ASP A 131 10.37 -19.94 -20.84
N CYS A 132 10.40 -18.92 -19.97
CA CYS A 132 11.65 -18.28 -19.53
C CYS A 132 12.63 -19.31 -18.92
N TYR A 133 12.18 -20.13 -17.99
CA TYR A 133 13.05 -21.16 -17.40
C TYR A 133 13.47 -22.23 -18.39
N ARG A 134 12.56 -22.68 -19.26
CA ARG A 134 12.89 -23.69 -20.30
C ARG A 134 13.96 -23.20 -21.26
N ALA A 135 13.92 -21.90 -21.60
CA ALA A 135 14.92 -21.27 -22.47
C ALA A 135 16.25 -21.01 -21.75
N HIS A 136 16.21 -20.65 -20.47
CA HIS A 136 17.35 -20.17 -19.70
C HIS A 136 17.43 -20.78 -18.30
N PRO A 137 17.62 -22.09 -18.16
CA PRO A 137 17.69 -22.74 -16.84
C PRO A 137 18.91 -22.33 -16.01
N ASP A 138 19.92 -21.75 -16.65
CA ASP A 138 21.14 -21.21 -16.02
C ASP A 138 20.94 -19.81 -15.42
N TRP A 139 19.79 -19.16 -15.63
CA TRP A 139 19.49 -17.84 -15.06
C TRP A 139 18.96 -17.90 -13.62
N LEU A 140 18.84 -19.08 -13.03
CA LEU A 140 18.49 -19.19 -11.62
C LEU A 140 19.66 -18.85 -10.70
N ILE A 141 19.39 -18.10 -9.65
CA ILE A 141 20.24 -18.04 -8.47
C ILE A 141 20.17 -19.38 -7.74
N GLY A 142 21.33 -19.99 -7.50
CA GLY A 142 21.46 -21.27 -6.81
C GLY A 142 22.54 -22.16 -7.41
N ALA A 143 23.29 -22.83 -6.55
CA ALA A 143 24.38 -23.74 -6.97
C ALA A 143 23.82 -24.98 -7.69
N PRO A 144 24.39 -25.37 -8.84
CA PRO A 144 24.02 -26.62 -9.49
C PRO A 144 24.28 -27.81 -8.57
N ASP A 145 23.48 -28.85 -8.72
CA ASP A 145 23.57 -30.10 -7.94
C ASP A 145 23.45 -29.95 -6.41
N ARG A 146 22.86 -28.84 -5.97
CA ARG A 146 22.48 -28.60 -4.58
C ARG A 146 20.98 -28.55 -4.44
N PHE A 147 20.50 -28.69 -3.18
CA PHE A 147 19.10 -28.45 -2.88
C PHE A 147 18.75 -26.99 -3.23
N GLU A 148 17.71 -26.81 -4.01
CA GLU A 148 17.17 -25.51 -4.35
C GLU A 148 15.97 -25.24 -3.45
N SER A 149 16.10 -24.30 -2.52
CA SER A 149 14.94 -23.86 -1.76
C SER A 149 14.01 -23.00 -2.63
N HIS A 150 12.75 -23.07 -2.34
CA HIS A 150 11.73 -22.23 -2.96
C HIS A 150 10.73 -21.78 -1.91
N SER A 151 10.10 -20.63 -2.15
CA SER A 151 8.91 -20.18 -1.45
C SER A 151 7.82 -19.96 -2.49
N ARG A 152 6.59 -20.37 -2.23
CA ARG A 152 5.48 -20.29 -3.19
C ARG A 152 5.80 -20.89 -4.57
N HIS A 153 6.62 -21.93 -4.61
CA HIS A 153 7.09 -22.57 -5.85
C HIS A 153 7.86 -21.66 -6.82
N GLN A 154 8.42 -20.57 -6.30
CA GLN A 154 9.19 -19.57 -7.06
C GLN A 154 10.69 -19.75 -6.86
N HIS A 155 11.47 -19.32 -7.84
CA HIS A 155 12.92 -19.20 -7.83
C HIS A 155 13.32 -17.78 -8.22
N VAL A 156 14.53 -17.36 -7.80
CA VAL A 156 15.05 -16.03 -8.08
C VAL A 156 15.84 -16.02 -9.38
N LEU A 157 15.55 -15.10 -10.29
CA LEU A 157 16.37 -14.83 -11.46
C LEU A 157 17.67 -14.12 -11.08
N ASP A 158 18.74 -14.42 -11.78
CA ASP A 158 20.07 -13.86 -11.53
C ASP A 158 20.23 -12.44 -12.08
N PHE A 159 19.65 -11.46 -11.40
CA PHE A 159 19.80 -10.04 -11.73
C PHE A 159 21.23 -9.49 -11.57
N SER A 160 22.19 -10.31 -11.11
CA SER A 160 23.62 -9.94 -11.17
C SER A 160 24.17 -9.98 -12.60
N ARG A 161 23.39 -10.50 -13.57
CA ARG A 161 23.70 -10.65 -15.00
C ARG A 161 22.91 -9.65 -15.81
N SER A 162 23.59 -8.85 -16.62
CA SER A 162 22.98 -7.80 -17.45
C SER A 162 22.00 -8.36 -18.48
N GLU A 163 22.28 -9.52 -19.06
CA GLU A 163 21.39 -10.14 -20.03
C GLU A 163 20.04 -10.57 -19.44
N VAL A 164 19.98 -10.89 -18.15
CA VAL A 164 18.71 -11.16 -17.44
C VAL A 164 17.92 -9.87 -17.25
N VAL A 165 18.61 -8.81 -16.82
CA VAL A 165 18.00 -7.47 -16.67
C VAL A 165 17.48 -6.96 -18.01
N ASP A 166 18.25 -7.11 -19.10
CA ASP A 166 17.84 -6.70 -20.44
C ASP A 166 16.59 -7.46 -20.91
N PHE A 167 16.57 -8.79 -20.75
CA PHE A 167 15.43 -9.61 -21.15
C PHE A 167 14.15 -9.19 -20.42
N ILE A 168 14.22 -8.99 -19.12
CA ILE A 168 13.06 -8.56 -18.32
C ILE A 168 12.64 -7.15 -18.70
N TYR A 169 13.60 -6.23 -18.87
CA TYR A 169 13.32 -4.86 -19.31
C TYR A 169 12.57 -4.83 -20.64
N ASP A 170 13.06 -5.56 -21.63
CA ASP A 170 12.43 -5.59 -22.97
C ASP A 170 11.03 -6.21 -22.91
N SER A 171 10.86 -7.30 -22.15
CA SER A 171 9.58 -7.97 -21.99
C SER A 171 8.51 -7.07 -21.37
N ILE A 172 8.82 -6.42 -20.23
CA ILE A 172 7.84 -5.59 -19.53
C ILE A 172 7.63 -4.24 -20.22
N SER A 173 8.68 -3.65 -20.81
CA SER A 173 8.55 -2.40 -21.57
C SER A 173 7.59 -2.54 -22.73
N LYS A 174 7.60 -3.68 -23.42
CA LYS A 174 6.66 -3.97 -24.50
C LYS A 174 5.21 -3.98 -24.00
N VAL A 175 4.94 -4.62 -22.86
CA VAL A 175 3.59 -4.63 -22.28
C VAL A 175 3.13 -3.23 -21.91
N ILE A 176 4.03 -2.41 -21.33
CA ILE A 176 3.73 -1.03 -20.95
C ILE A 176 3.44 -0.17 -22.18
N GLU A 177 4.24 -0.29 -23.25
CA GLU A 177 4.09 0.51 -24.48
C GLU A 177 2.84 0.18 -25.28
N GLU A 178 2.44 -1.09 -25.26
CA GLU A 178 1.23 -1.56 -25.95
C GLU A 178 -0.07 -1.22 -25.18
N SER A 179 0.02 -0.67 -23.97
CA SER A 179 -1.11 -0.55 -23.05
C SER A 179 -1.08 0.80 -22.30
N SER A 180 -2.24 1.26 -21.86
CA SER A 180 -2.39 2.49 -21.07
C SER A 180 -2.16 2.24 -19.59
N ILE A 181 -0.92 1.94 -19.20
CA ILE A 181 -0.57 1.67 -17.80
C ILE A 181 -0.12 2.94 -17.10
N SER A 182 -0.72 3.26 -15.96
CA SER A 182 -0.39 4.42 -15.11
C SER A 182 0.13 4.03 -13.72
N TYR A 183 0.12 2.73 -13.39
CA TYR A 183 0.54 2.21 -12.09
C TYR A 183 1.10 0.80 -12.25
N ILE A 184 2.18 0.51 -11.53
CA ILE A 184 2.77 -0.82 -11.45
C ILE A 184 3.00 -1.17 -9.98
N LYS A 185 2.41 -2.30 -9.52
CA LYS A 185 2.73 -2.96 -8.27
C LYS A 185 3.80 -4.00 -8.56
N TRP A 186 5.05 -3.74 -8.14
CA TRP A 186 6.17 -4.66 -8.34
C TRP A 186 6.45 -5.44 -7.07
N ASP A 187 6.12 -6.72 -7.11
CA ASP A 187 6.22 -7.66 -6.00
C ASP A 187 7.51 -8.47 -6.02
N MET A 188 7.83 -9.09 -4.89
CA MET A 188 8.91 -10.05 -4.69
C MET A 188 8.55 -11.00 -3.54
N ASN A 189 8.01 -12.18 -3.85
CA ASN A 189 7.46 -13.10 -2.84
C ASN A 189 8.42 -14.22 -2.41
N ARG A 190 9.68 -14.12 -2.81
CA ARG A 190 10.73 -15.01 -2.34
C ARG A 190 12.03 -14.26 -2.11
N TYR A 191 12.59 -14.40 -0.93
CA TYR A 191 13.93 -13.90 -0.59
C TYR A 191 15.03 -14.82 -1.15
N MET A 192 16.22 -14.25 -1.39
CA MET A 192 17.41 -14.99 -1.83
C MET A 192 18.02 -15.72 -0.65
N SER A 193 18.03 -17.05 -0.69
CA SER A 193 18.62 -17.92 0.35
C SER A 193 19.95 -18.53 -0.06
N GLU A 194 20.18 -18.80 -1.33
CA GLU A 194 21.40 -19.41 -1.88
C GLU A 194 22.05 -18.46 -2.91
N PRO A 195 22.85 -17.46 -2.47
CA PRO A 195 23.37 -16.41 -3.35
C PRO A 195 24.53 -16.89 -4.22
N PHE A 196 24.26 -17.83 -5.11
CA PHE A 196 25.21 -18.37 -6.09
C PHE A 196 24.77 -18.06 -7.51
N SER A 197 25.57 -17.28 -8.23
CA SER A 197 25.36 -16.98 -9.65
C SER A 197 26.03 -18.03 -10.52
N ARG A 198 25.28 -18.70 -11.39
CA ARG A 198 25.84 -19.66 -12.37
C ARG A 198 26.67 -18.96 -13.46
N GLY A 199 26.51 -17.65 -13.64
CA GLY A 199 27.28 -16.83 -14.57
C GLY A 199 28.55 -16.23 -13.98
N ALA A 200 28.77 -16.32 -12.67
CA ALA A 200 29.94 -15.71 -12.01
C ALA A 200 31.09 -16.70 -11.80
N SER A 201 32.33 -16.20 -11.86
CA SER A 201 33.53 -16.98 -11.49
C SER A 201 33.51 -17.31 -9.99
N ALA A 202 34.25 -18.34 -9.58
CA ALA A 202 34.39 -18.69 -8.17
C ALA A 202 34.91 -17.53 -7.29
N ALA A 203 35.77 -16.67 -7.84
CA ALA A 203 36.30 -15.49 -7.15
C ALA A 203 35.25 -14.36 -6.98
N ASP A 204 34.22 -14.36 -7.80
CA ASP A 204 33.18 -13.30 -7.82
C ASP A 204 31.90 -13.68 -7.09
N GLN A 205 31.76 -14.93 -6.62
CA GLN A 205 30.53 -15.40 -5.95
C GLN A 205 30.14 -14.55 -4.74
N GLY A 206 31.09 -14.06 -3.96
CA GLY A 206 30.83 -13.18 -2.83
C GLY A 206 30.21 -11.82 -3.18
N LYS A 207 30.14 -11.46 -4.46
CA LYS A 207 29.55 -10.22 -4.96
C LYS A 207 28.09 -10.39 -5.43
N THR A 208 27.58 -11.63 -5.51
CA THR A 208 26.29 -11.95 -6.14
C THR A 208 25.13 -11.14 -5.56
N MET A 209 24.96 -11.11 -4.23
CA MET A 209 23.88 -10.35 -3.61
C MET A 209 23.95 -8.84 -3.91
N HIS A 210 25.15 -8.27 -3.85
CA HIS A 210 25.34 -6.85 -4.14
C HIS A 210 25.03 -6.54 -5.60
N LYS A 211 25.56 -7.33 -6.53
CA LYS A 211 25.30 -7.16 -7.96
C LYS A 211 23.84 -7.38 -8.31
N TYR A 212 23.16 -8.33 -7.63
CA TYR A 212 21.72 -8.55 -7.78
C TYR A 212 20.92 -7.26 -7.47
N ILE A 213 21.18 -6.63 -6.34
CA ILE A 213 20.51 -5.38 -5.97
C ILE A 213 20.83 -4.24 -6.95
N LEU A 214 22.06 -4.18 -7.45
CA LEU A 214 22.43 -3.21 -8.50
C LEU A 214 21.62 -3.46 -9.80
N GLY A 215 21.41 -4.73 -10.18
CA GLY A 215 20.57 -5.09 -11.32
C GLY A 215 19.10 -4.70 -11.11
N VAL A 216 18.55 -4.88 -9.91
CA VAL A 216 17.21 -4.41 -9.56
C VAL A 216 17.12 -2.88 -9.69
N TYR A 217 18.09 -2.16 -9.15
CA TYR A 217 18.13 -0.69 -9.26
C TYR A 217 18.32 -0.21 -10.70
N GLU A 218 19.10 -0.92 -11.51
CA GLU A 218 19.25 -0.64 -12.94
C GLU A 218 17.90 -0.78 -13.66
N LEU A 219 17.17 -1.88 -13.44
CA LEU A 219 15.86 -2.09 -14.05
C LEU A 219 14.87 -0.99 -13.64
N TYR A 220 14.79 -0.65 -12.35
CA TYR A 220 13.98 0.47 -11.87
C TYR A 220 14.38 1.79 -12.53
N THR A 221 15.68 2.10 -12.61
CA THR A 221 16.19 3.32 -13.24
C THR A 221 15.69 3.40 -14.69
N ARG A 222 15.90 2.35 -15.47
CA ARG A 222 15.50 2.30 -16.88
C ARG A 222 13.99 2.46 -17.06
N LEU A 223 13.19 1.80 -16.23
CA LEU A 223 11.73 1.88 -16.30
C LEU A 223 11.21 3.25 -15.86
N THR A 224 11.72 3.81 -14.77
CA THR A 224 11.27 5.14 -14.29
C THR A 224 11.72 6.28 -15.17
N GLU A 225 12.86 6.16 -15.86
CA GLU A 225 13.31 7.15 -16.86
C GLU A 225 12.48 7.07 -18.15
N ARG A 226 12.14 5.87 -18.61
CA ARG A 226 11.35 5.68 -19.82
C ARG A 226 9.86 5.99 -19.62
N PHE A 227 9.33 5.69 -18.45
CA PHE A 227 7.92 5.84 -18.10
C PHE A 227 7.72 6.70 -16.85
N PRO A 228 8.10 7.99 -16.88
CA PRO A 228 8.17 8.85 -15.68
C PRO A 228 6.81 9.19 -15.07
N ASP A 229 5.72 8.95 -15.77
CA ASP A 229 4.36 9.19 -15.29
C ASP A 229 3.75 8.00 -14.54
N ILE A 230 4.34 6.81 -14.64
CA ILE A 230 3.88 5.62 -13.94
C ILE A 230 4.17 5.73 -12.45
N LEU A 231 3.18 5.46 -11.62
CA LEU A 231 3.35 5.27 -10.19
C LEU A 231 3.79 3.83 -9.91
N PHE A 232 5.02 3.67 -9.40
CA PHE A 232 5.51 2.37 -8.95
C PHE A 232 5.20 2.19 -7.45
N GLU A 233 4.63 1.04 -7.12
CA GLU A 233 4.50 0.53 -5.75
C GLU A 233 5.43 -0.67 -5.58
N SER A 234 6.29 -0.64 -4.56
CA SER A 234 7.10 -1.78 -4.16
C SER A 234 6.30 -2.72 -3.26
N CYS A 235 6.45 -4.02 -3.47
CA CYS A 235 5.93 -5.08 -2.61
C CYS A 235 6.98 -6.18 -2.44
N ALA A 236 6.98 -6.87 -1.32
CA ALA A 236 7.77 -8.06 -1.09
C ALA A 236 7.07 -8.93 -0.03
N SER A 237 5.99 -9.61 -0.40
CA SER A 237 5.02 -10.18 0.54
C SER A 237 4.63 -9.12 1.59
N GLY A 238 4.24 -7.95 1.12
CA GLY A 238 4.13 -6.73 1.90
C GLY A 238 5.45 -5.96 2.01
N GLY A 239 5.79 -5.49 3.20
CA GLY A 239 6.90 -4.58 3.47
C GLY A 239 8.26 -5.23 3.72
N ALA A 240 8.50 -6.49 3.35
CA ALA A 240 9.73 -7.20 3.73
C ALA A 240 11.03 -6.57 3.18
N ARG A 241 10.95 -5.75 2.12
CA ARG A 241 12.08 -4.94 1.64
C ARG A 241 11.76 -3.45 1.54
N PHE A 242 10.89 -2.97 2.43
CA PHE A 242 10.63 -1.54 2.51
C PHE A 242 11.82 -0.82 3.16
N ASP A 243 12.64 -0.19 2.35
CA ASP A 243 13.82 0.55 2.75
C ASP A 243 13.99 1.84 1.92
N PRO A 244 14.91 2.75 2.31
CA PRO A 244 15.14 3.99 1.56
C PRO A 244 15.61 3.77 0.12
N GLY A 245 16.31 2.67 -0.18
CA GLY A 245 16.74 2.33 -1.53
C GLY A 245 15.55 2.05 -2.45
N MET A 246 14.58 1.26 -1.98
CA MET A 246 13.35 1.01 -2.73
C MET A 246 12.47 2.25 -2.82
N LEU A 247 12.36 3.03 -1.73
CA LEU A 247 11.56 4.27 -1.71
C LEU A 247 12.08 5.34 -2.69
N TYR A 248 13.36 5.30 -3.03
CA TYR A 248 13.94 6.18 -4.04
C TYR A 248 13.33 5.99 -5.43
N PHE A 249 12.97 4.75 -5.79
CA PHE A 249 12.39 4.41 -7.10
C PHE A 249 10.87 4.29 -7.04
N ALA A 250 10.35 3.62 -6.02
CA ALA A 250 8.94 3.37 -5.80
C ALA A 250 8.45 4.21 -4.62
N PRO A 251 7.76 5.33 -4.86
CA PRO A 251 7.40 6.30 -3.82
C PRO A 251 6.26 5.82 -2.91
N GLN A 252 5.82 4.58 -3.06
CA GLN A 252 4.93 3.88 -2.13
C GLN A 252 5.25 2.39 -2.08
N THR A 253 4.81 1.74 -0.99
CA THR A 253 5.04 0.33 -0.71
C THR A 253 3.77 -0.28 -0.14
N TRP A 254 3.44 -1.50 -0.60
CA TRP A 254 2.47 -2.34 0.09
C TRP A 254 3.10 -2.81 1.41
N THR A 255 2.59 -2.34 2.54
CA THR A 255 3.26 -2.48 3.84
C THR A 255 3.10 -3.85 4.47
N SER A 256 2.05 -4.58 4.13
CA SER A 256 1.78 -5.94 4.62
C SER A 256 0.65 -6.59 3.84
N ASP A 257 0.75 -7.88 3.56
CA ASP A 257 -0.33 -8.70 3.03
C ASP A 257 -1.41 -9.00 4.08
N ASP A 258 -1.17 -8.68 5.35
CA ASP A 258 -2.21 -8.69 6.37
C ASP A 258 -3.09 -7.45 6.22
N THR A 259 -4.26 -7.65 5.63
CA THR A 259 -5.25 -6.61 5.31
C THR A 259 -6.28 -6.41 6.40
N ASP A 260 -6.22 -7.17 7.50
CA ASP A 260 -7.11 -7.01 8.64
C ASP A 260 -6.96 -5.63 9.30
N ALA A 261 -8.05 -4.88 9.43
CA ALA A 261 -8.00 -3.50 9.93
C ALA A 261 -7.41 -3.38 11.34
N ALA A 262 -7.66 -4.33 12.24
CA ALA A 262 -7.14 -4.31 13.60
C ALA A 262 -5.62 -4.61 13.65
N GLU A 263 -5.11 -5.44 12.74
CA GLU A 263 -3.65 -5.63 12.59
C GLU A 263 -3.01 -4.45 11.85
N ARG A 264 -3.71 -3.84 10.89
CA ARG A 264 -3.25 -2.62 10.21
C ARG A 264 -3.02 -1.44 11.14
N GLU A 265 -3.72 -1.36 12.28
CA GLU A 265 -3.41 -0.38 13.32
C GLU A 265 -1.95 -0.52 13.79
N LYS A 266 -1.46 -1.74 14.02
CA LYS A 266 -0.06 -2.00 14.43
C LYS A 266 0.92 -1.75 13.30
N ILE A 267 0.58 -2.26 12.10
CA ILE A 267 1.44 -2.18 10.92
C ILE A 267 1.68 -0.71 10.52
N GLN A 268 0.61 0.08 10.39
CA GLN A 268 0.71 1.49 10.01
C GLN A 268 1.36 2.34 11.12
N TYR A 269 1.01 2.08 12.39
CA TYR A 269 1.66 2.75 13.52
C TYR A 269 3.16 2.47 13.54
N GLY A 270 3.57 1.20 13.44
CA GLY A 270 4.98 0.80 13.43
C GLY A 270 5.75 1.38 12.24
N THR A 271 5.21 1.27 11.04
CA THR A 271 5.82 1.81 9.82
C THR A 271 5.99 3.33 9.89
N SER A 272 5.03 4.04 10.48
CA SER A 272 5.06 5.50 10.63
C SER A 272 6.18 6.04 11.52
N PHE A 273 6.92 5.19 12.24
CA PHE A 273 8.11 5.67 12.98
C PHE A 273 9.19 6.23 12.05
N VAL A 274 9.31 5.66 10.85
CA VAL A 274 10.37 5.99 9.90
C VAL A 274 9.81 6.55 8.59
N TYR A 275 8.73 5.96 8.05
CA TYR A 275 8.23 6.25 6.71
C TYR A 275 7.00 7.15 6.72
N PRO A 276 6.90 8.12 5.77
CA PRO A 276 5.74 8.99 5.65
C PRO A 276 4.50 8.19 5.19
N ILE A 277 3.32 8.56 5.68
CA ILE A 277 2.09 7.82 5.38
C ILE A 277 1.73 7.79 3.89
N VAL A 278 2.15 8.78 3.10
CA VAL A 278 2.02 8.79 1.62
C VAL A 278 2.76 7.63 0.94
N SER A 279 3.68 6.98 1.63
CA SER A 279 4.42 5.82 1.12
C SER A 279 3.85 4.47 1.59
N MET A 280 2.79 4.46 2.37
CA MET A 280 2.20 3.24 2.94
C MET A 280 0.90 2.86 2.24
N GLY A 281 0.88 1.78 1.47
CA GLY A 281 -0.33 1.20 0.92
C GLY A 281 -1.31 0.79 2.03
N SER A 282 -2.57 1.20 1.92
CA SER A 282 -3.60 0.93 2.90
C SER A 282 -4.97 0.78 2.25
N HIS A 283 -5.53 -0.43 2.29
CA HIS A 283 -6.77 -0.76 1.60
C HIS A 283 -7.87 -1.22 2.55
N VAL A 284 -9.11 -0.94 2.16
CA VAL A 284 -10.32 -1.54 2.71
C VAL A 284 -10.46 -2.93 2.12
N SER A 285 -10.26 -3.96 2.92
CA SER A 285 -10.27 -5.37 2.48
C SER A 285 -11.64 -6.04 2.62
N ALA A 286 -11.76 -7.24 2.06
CA ALA A 286 -12.92 -8.10 2.24
C ALA A 286 -13.07 -8.57 3.69
N VAL A 287 -14.29 -8.91 4.08
CA VAL A 287 -14.60 -9.60 5.34
C VAL A 287 -15.53 -10.79 5.10
N PRO A 288 -15.37 -11.91 5.85
CA PRO A 288 -14.30 -12.15 6.82
C PRO A 288 -12.91 -12.05 6.19
N ASN A 289 -11.92 -11.49 6.91
CA ASN A 289 -10.55 -11.42 6.41
C ASN A 289 -10.04 -12.81 6.05
N HIS A 290 -9.39 -12.95 4.89
CA HIS A 290 -9.00 -14.25 4.35
C HIS A 290 -7.91 -14.98 5.17
N GLN A 291 -7.11 -14.25 5.95
CA GLN A 291 -6.04 -14.83 6.79
C GLN A 291 -6.51 -15.07 8.23
N LEU A 292 -7.15 -14.09 8.84
CA LEU A 292 -7.52 -14.10 10.27
C LEU A 292 -8.98 -14.47 10.52
N HIS A 293 -9.80 -14.57 9.47
CA HIS A 293 -11.24 -14.86 9.54
C HIS A 293 -12.04 -13.87 10.43
N ARG A 294 -11.47 -12.68 10.66
CA ARG A 294 -12.08 -11.61 11.45
C ARG A 294 -13.04 -10.79 10.58
N THR A 295 -14.15 -10.38 11.18
CA THR A 295 -15.08 -9.44 10.55
C THR A 295 -15.03 -8.12 11.32
N THR A 296 -14.64 -7.05 10.65
CA THR A 296 -14.59 -5.68 11.18
C THR A 296 -15.60 -4.80 10.43
N PRO A 297 -16.17 -3.77 11.09
CA PRO A 297 -17.08 -2.83 10.43
C PRO A 297 -16.45 -2.17 9.21
N LEU A 298 -17.25 -1.90 8.17
CA LEU A 298 -16.79 -1.23 6.96
C LEU A 298 -16.22 0.17 7.27
N SER A 299 -16.87 0.90 8.18
CA SER A 299 -16.40 2.19 8.69
C SER A 299 -15.01 2.10 9.34
N THR A 300 -14.77 1.10 10.17
CA THR A 300 -13.46 0.92 10.84
C THR A 300 -12.37 0.57 9.83
N ARG A 301 -12.67 -0.30 8.85
CA ARG A 301 -11.72 -0.59 7.76
C ARG A 301 -11.29 0.67 7.01
N ALA A 302 -12.26 1.53 6.68
CA ALA A 302 -11.97 2.81 6.01
C ALA A 302 -11.23 3.79 6.91
N ASN A 303 -11.66 3.94 8.19
CA ASN A 303 -11.03 4.87 9.13
C ASN A 303 -9.55 4.56 9.37
N VAL A 304 -9.16 3.27 9.35
CA VAL A 304 -7.75 2.86 9.37
C VAL A 304 -7.07 3.15 8.03
N ALA A 305 -7.71 2.81 6.93
CA ALA A 305 -7.14 2.93 5.59
C ALA A 305 -6.90 4.39 5.14
N TYR A 306 -7.64 5.37 5.66
CA TYR A 306 -7.43 6.78 5.33
C TYR A 306 -6.02 7.29 5.64
N PHE A 307 -5.35 6.70 6.63
CA PHE A 307 -4.00 7.10 7.03
C PHE A 307 -2.92 6.31 6.26
N GLY A 308 -3.00 6.39 4.94
CA GLY A 308 -2.11 5.77 3.98
C GLY A 308 -2.47 6.15 2.54
N THR A 309 -2.00 5.37 1.55
CA THR A 309 -2.46 5.46 0.18
C THR A 309 -3.74 4.64 0.04
N PHE A 310 -4.86 5.33 0.15
CA PHE A 310 -6.18 4.74 0.31
C PHE A 310 -6.65 3.98 -0.94
N GLY A 311 -7.22 2.80 -0.72
CA GLY A 311 -7.83 2.00 -1.77
C GLY A 311 -8.75 0.90 -1.23
N TYR A 312 -9.20 0.06 -2.14
CA TYR A 312 -10.06 -1.10 -1.87
C TYR A 312 -9.41 -2.37 -2.41
N GLU A 313 -9.59 -3.47 -1.69
CA GLU A 313 -9.14 -4.80 -2.10
C GLU A 313 -10.23 -5.82 -1.77
N LEU A 314 -11.34 -5.74 -2.51
CA LEU A 314 -12.54 -6.57 -2.33
C LEU A 314 -13.43 -6.50 -3.60
N ASP A 315 -14.38 -7.43 -3.71
CA ASP A 315 -15.41 -7.35 -4.75
C ASP A 315 -16.57 -6.45 -4.30
N LEU A 316 -16.62 -5.24 -4.83
CA LEU A 316 -17.69 -4.27 -4.56
C LEU A 316 -19.08 -4.74 -4.99
N ASN A 317 -19.17 -5.74 -5.91
CA ASN A 317 -20.46 -6.29 -6.34
C ASN A 317 -21.14 -7.14 -5.25
N LEU A 318 -20.37 -7.58 -4.25
CA LEU A 318 -20.89 -8.37 -3.12
C LEU A 318 -21.47 -7.50 -1.99
N LEU A 319 -21.25 -6.18 -2.04
CA LEU A 319 -21.73 -5.26 -1.03
C LEU A 319 -23.23 -4.96 -1.20
N SER A 320 -23.92 -4.78 -0.07
CA SER A 320 -25.31 -4.29 -0.06
C SER A 320 -25.41 -2.85 -0.57
N ALA A 321 -26.60 -2.43 -0.98
CA ALA A 321 -26.84 -1.06 -1.41
C ALA A 321 -26.45 -0.01 -0.34
N LYS A 322 -26.64 -0.32 0.94
CA LYS A 322 -26.25 0.55 2.06
C LYS A 322 -24.73 0.68 2.14
N GLU A 323 -23.99 -0.43 2.02
CA GLU A 323 -22.52 -0.43 2.04
C GLU A 323 -21.95 0.28 0.82
N ILE A 324 -22.59 0.20 -0.35
CA ILE A 324 -22.19 0.96 -1.54
C ILE A 324 -22.30 2.47 -1.30
N GLU A 325 -23.39 2.94 -0.66
CA GLU A 325 -23.51 4.37 -0.31
C GLU A 325 -22.45 4.77 0.73
N GLU A 326 -22.13 3.90 1.68
CA GLU A 326 -21.03 4.13 2.62
C GLU A 326 -19.68 4.22 1.91
N VAL A 327 -19.38 3.33 0.94
CA VAL A 327 -18.17 3.38 0.12
C VAL A 327 -18.07 4.68 -0.68
N LYS A 328 -19.19 5.18 -1.27
CA LYS A 328 -19.20 6.48 -1.95
C LYS A 328 -18.82 7.62 -0.99
N ALA A 329 -19.39 7.63 0.21
CA ALA A 329 -19.03 8.63 1.21
C ALA A 329 -17.57 8.54 1.65
N GLN A 330 -17.02 7.33 1.78
CA GLN A 330 -15.60 7.09 2.08
C GLN A 330 -14.69 7.64 0.98
N VAL A 331 -15.03 7.40 -0.28
CA VAL A 331 -14.27 7.91 -1.43
C VAL A 331 -14.30 9.44 -1.48
N GLU A 332 -15.45 10.05 -1.26
CA GLU A 332 -15.57 11.52 -1.24
C GLU A 332 -14.80 12.14 -0.07
N PHE A 333 -14.87 11.55 1.13
CA PHE A 333 -14.07 11.97 2.28
C PHE A 333 -12.57 11.93 1.95
N MET A 334 -12.10 10.86 1.33
CA MET A 334 -10.68 10.75 0.98
C MET A 334 -10.28 11.78 -0.10
N LYS A 335 -11.11 12.03 -1.09
CA LYS A 335 -10.83 13.06 -2.10
C LYS A 335 -10.71 14.46 -1.49
N GLU A 336 -11.56 14.77 -0.51
CA GLU A 336 -11.54 16.05 0.19
C GLU A 336 -10.28 16.24 1.04
N HIS A 337 -9.83 15.17 1.70
CA HIS A 337 -8.79 15.27 2.74
C HIS A 337 -7.42 14.69 2.32
N ARG A 338 -7.29 14.06 1.15
CA ARG A 338 -6.06 13.35 0.77
C ARG A 338 -4.82 14.24 0.69
N ASP A 339 -4.95 15.48 0.27
CA ASP A 339 -3.81 16.39 0.19
C ASP A 339 -3.30 16.71 1.58
N LEU A 340 -4.19 17.01 2.53
CA LEU A 340 -3.85 17.17 3.94
C LEU A 340 -3.16 15.89 4.47
N ILE A 341 -3.80 14.73 4.26
CA ILE A 341 -3.34 13.46 4.87
C ILE A 341 -2.02 13.02 4.27
N GLN A 342 -1.86 13.05 2.95
CA GLN A 342 -0.73 12.41 2.25
C GLN A 342 0.42 13.39 1.97
N VAL A 343 0.14 14.66 1.70
CA VAL A 343 1.13 15.60 1.15
C VAL A 343 1.50 16.70 2.13
N GLU A 344 0.52 17.39 2.71
CA GLU A 344 0.73 18.65 3.42
C GLU A 344 0.91 18.47 4.93
N GLY A 345 0.32 17.43 5.51
CA GLY A 345 0.26 17.26 6.95
C GLY A 345 1.47 16.58 7.59
N ASP A 346 1.62 16.84 8.86
CA ASP A 346 2.52 16.12 9.75
C ASP A 346 1.72 15.07 10.55
N PHE A 347 2.25 13.85 10.62
CA PHE A 347 1.61 12.74 11.32
C PHE A 347 2.00 12.71 12.81
N TYR A 348 1.01 12.49 13.67
CA TYR A 348 1.17 12.38 15.12
C TYR A 348 0.56 11.08 15.62
N ARG A 349 1.33 10.27 16.32
CA ARG A 349 0.83 9.12 17.09
C ARG A 349 0.36 9.62 18.46
N ILE A 350 -0.83 9.22 18.88
CA ILE A 350 -1.46 9.65 20.13
C ILE A 350 -1.50 8.50 21.13
N LEU A 351 -2.09 7.35 20.73
CA LEU A 351 -2.20 6.15 21.54
C LEU A 351 -1.58 4.98 20.78
N SER A 352 -0.79 4.17 21.49
CA SER A 352 -0.06 3.06 20.90
C SER A 352 -0.87 1.77 20.92
N PRO A 353 -1.03 1.09 19.75
CA PRO A 353 -1.67 -0.23 19.69
C PRO A 353 -0.87 -1.33 20.40
N PHE A 354 0.38 -1.06 20.78
CA PHE A 354 1.25 -1.99 21.50
C PHE A 354 1.15 -1.86 23.02
N GLU A 355 0.54 -0.78 23.54
CA GLU A 355 0.44 -0.49 24.97
C GLU A 355 -0.96 -0.70 25.54
N GLY A 356 -1.97 -0.86 24.67
CA GLY A 356 -3.35 -0.97 25.15
C GLY A 356 -4.34 -1.50 24.12
N ASN A 357 -5.60 -1.31 24.47
CA ASN A 357 -6.74 -1.70 23.63
C ASN A 357 -7.13 -0.61 22.63
N ASP A 358 -6.68 0.59 22.91
CA ASP A 358 -7.06 1.80 22.18
C ASP A 358 -5.88 2.30 21.34
N THR A 359 -6.14 2.63 20.08
CA THR A 359 -5.17 3.23 19.17
C THR A 359 -5.68 4.62 18.77
N ALA A 360 -4.78 5.57 18.62
CA ALA A 360 -5.15 6.86 18.02
C ALA A 360 -3.94 7.53 17.35
N TRP A 361 -4.23 8.20 16.25
CA TRP A 361 -3.28 9.03 15.52
C TRP A 361 -4.00 10.18 14.81
N MET A 362 -3.23 11.12 14.29
CA MET A 362 -3.79 12.24 13.54
C MET A 362 -2.77 12.82 12.55
N VAL A 363 -3.30 13.53 11.59
CA VAL A 363 -2.54 14.39 10.68
C VAL A 363 -2.96 15.82 10.90
N VAL A 364 -2.00 16.73 11.00
CA VAL A 364 -2.23 18.17 11.17
C VAL A 364 -1.55 18.90 10.03
N SER A 365 -2.23 19.83 9.39
CA SER A 365 -1.64 20.70 8.37
C SER A 365 -0.46 21.51 8.94
N ARG A 366 0.51 21.84 8.11
CA ARG A 366 1.70 22.60 8.58
C ARG A 366 1.36 23.99 9.09
N ASP A 367 0.30 24.60 8.56
CA ASP A 367 -0.23 25.87 9.06
C ASP A 367 -1.15 25.72 10.28
N LYS A 368 -1.37 24.47 10.73
CA LYS A 368 -2.21 24.09 11.86
C LYS A 368 -3.69 24.44 11.73
N LYS A 369 -4.17 24.75 10.54
CA LYS A 369 -5.58 25.13 10.34
C LYS A 369 -6.52 23.96 10.19
N GLN A 370 -6.02 22.80 9.76
CA GLN A 370 -6.80 21.61 9.53
C GLN A 370 -6.14 20.38 10.12
N ALA A 371 -6.95 19.45 10.61
CA ALA A 371 -6.48 18.13 11.02
C ALA A 371 -7.56 17.07 10.84
N VAL A 372 -7.10 15.82 10.66
CA VAL A 372 -7.93 14.62 10.70
C VAL A 372 -7.34 13.67 11.73
N ALA A 373 -8.18 13.14 12.63
CA ALA A 373 -7.75 12.19 13.65
C ALA A 373 -8.63 10.93 13.64
N GLY A 374 -7.99 9.76 13.84
CA GLY A 374 -8.66 8.48 14.02
C GLY A 374 -8.46 7.97 15.45
N TYR A 375 -9.53 7.47 16.03
CA TYR A 375 -9.53 6.71 17.30
C TYR A 375 -10.13 5.34 17.05
N TYR A 376 -9.51 4.29 17.61
CA TYR A 376 -9.88 2.89 17.40
C TYR A 376 -9.89 2.16 18.73
N GLU A 377 -10.97 1.44 19.02
CA GLU A 377 -11.11 0.53 20.16
C GLU A 377 -11.25 -0.89 19.65
N ARG A 378 -10.30 -1.77 19.98
CA ARG A 378 -10.30 -3.15 19.47
C ARG A 378 -11.37 -4.01 20.07
N LEU A 379 -11.41 -4.07 21.40
CA LEU A 379 -12.37 -4.89 22.16
C LEU A 379 -13.21 -4.02 23.06
N ASN A 380 -14.51 -4.16 22.95
CA ASN A 380 -15.41 -3.50 23.88
C ASN A 380 -15.26 -4.09 25.30
N LYS A 381 -15.20 -3.24 26.31
CA LYS A 381 -14.96 -3.63 27.70
C LYS A 381 -16.17 -3.36 28.57
N VAL A 382 -16.49 -4.30 29.45
CA VAL A 382 -17.49 -4.10 30.49
C VAL A 382 -16.98 -3.06 31.48
N ASN A 383 -17.79 -2.05 31.79
CA ASN A 383 -17.47 -0.97 32.73
C ASN A 383 -16.14 -0.25 32.40
N ALA A 384 -15.88 -0.03 31.11
CA ALA A 384 -14.70 0.73 30.71
C ALA A 384 -14.68 2.13 31.34
N SER A 385 -13.50 2.58 31.74
CA SER A 385 -13.33 3.91 32.31
C SER A 385 -13.61 5.00 31.28
N TRP A 386 -14.01 6.16 31.73
CA TRP A 386 -14.12 7.36 30.92
C TRP A 386 -12.75 7.68 30.32
N MET A 387 -12.71 7.81 29.01
CA MET A 387 -11.50 8.16 28.27
C MET A 387 -11.64 9.54 27.63
N ARG A 388 -10.55 10.28 27.61
CA ARG A 388 -10.45 11.54 26.91
C ARG A 388 -9.33 11.46 25.86
N LEU A 389 -9.69 11.70 24.61
CA LEU A 389 -8.72 11.78 23.52
C LEU A 389 -8.06 13.16 23.55
N ARG A 390 -6.74 13.19 23.72
CA ARG A 390 -5.93 14.42 23.71
C ARG A 390 -5.24 14.52 22.36
N PHE A 391 -5.62 15.51 21.58
CA PHE A 391 -5.01 15.77 20.29
C PHE A 391 -3.57 16.27 20.41
N LYS A 392 -2.85 16.35 19.31
CA LYS A 392 -1.46 16.81 19.27
C LYS A 392 -1.23 17.74 18.07
N GLY A 393 -0.25 18.63 18.18
CA GLY A 393 0.23 19.43 17.07
C GLY A 393 -0.63 20.63 16.67
N LEU A 394 -1.73 20.88 17.37
CA LEU A 394 -2.58 22.05 17.15
C LEU A 394 -1.91 23.35 17.66
N ASP A 395 -2.45 24.48 17.30
CA ASP A 395 -2.06 25.78 17.87
C ASP A 395 -2.81 26.01 19.17
N GLU A 396 -2.12 26.35 20.26
CA GLU A 396 -2.70 26.47 21.60
C GLU A 396 -3.76 27.56 21.69
N ASP A 397 -3.55 28.67 21.00
CA ASP A 397 -4.37 29.87 21.08
C ASP A 397 -5.46 29.94 19.96
N GLN A 398 -5.44 28.99 19.03
CA GLN A 398 -6.42 28.91 17.95
C GLN A 398 -7.72 28.25 18.42
N LEU A 399 -8.85 28.85 18.12
CA LEU A 399 -10.17 28.22 18.27
C LEU A 399 -10.41 27.24 17.12
N TYR A 400 -10.78 26.01 17.44
CA TYR A 400 -11.10 24.98 16.48
C TYR A 400 -12.53 24.50 16.57
N LYS A 401 -13.09 24.13 15.44
CA LYS A 401 -14.30 23.37 15.31
C LYS A 401 -13.95 21.89 15.07
N VAL A 402 -14.35 21.04 15.99
CA VAL A 402 -14.17 19.58 15.91
C VAL A 402 -15.50 18.93 15.56
N LYS A 403 -15.51 18.11 14.52
CA LYS A 403 -16.68 17.34 14.08
C LYS A 403 -16.39 15.85 14.12
N TRP A 404 -17.32 15.05 14.56
CA TRP A 404 -17.30 13.59 14.49
C TRP A 404 -18.74 13.07 14.50
N GLU A 405 -19.04 12.09 13.65
CA GLU A 405 -20.41 11.60 13.46
C GLU A 405 -21.41 12.74 13.25
N ASP A 406 -22.45 12.84 14.06
CA ASP A 406 -23.44 13.92 14.07
C ASP A 406 -23.13 15.04 15.10
N LYS A 407 -21.95 15.00 15.72
CA LYS A 407 -21.53 15.90 16.81
C LYS A 407 -20.57 16.97 16.35
N CYS A 408 -20.62 18.08 17.07
CA CYS A 408 -19.73 19.23 16.84
C CYS A 408 -19.41 19.91 18.16
N LEU A 409 -18.12 20.28 18.33
CA LEU A 409 -17.63 21.02 19.50
C LEU A 409 -16.71 22.15 19.02
N LYS A 410 -16.73 23.30 19.72
CA LYS A 410 -15.71 24.34 19.58
C LYS A 410 -14.88 24.40 20.83
N ALA A 411 -13.56 24.38 20.67
CA ALA A 411 -12.60 24.47 21.78
C ALA A 411 -11.26 25.04 21.29
N TYR A 412 -10.51 25.66 22.19
CA TYR A 412 -9.17 26.11 21.87
C TYR A 412 -8.19 24.93 21.78
N GLY A 413 -7.11 25.12 21.02
CA GLY A 413 -6.12 24.05 20.82
C GLY A 413 -5.50 23.55 22.13
N ASN A 414 -5.26 24.43 23.10
CA ASN A 414 -4.79 24.02 24.45
C ASN A 414 -5.81 23.13 25.17
N GLU A 415 -7.12 23.41 25.08
CA GLU A 415 -8.16 22.56 25.67
C GLU A 415 -8.16 21.18 24.99
N LEU A 416 -8.08 21.15 23.65
CA LEU A 416 -8.05 19.92 22.86
C LEU A 416 -6.80 19.06 23.14
N MET A 417 -5.64 19.71 23.36
CA MET A 417 -4.38 19.00 23.58
C MET A 417 -4.16 18.56 25.03
N TYR A 418 -4.58 19.36 26.01
CA TYR A 418 -4.29 19.10 27.42
C TYR A 418 -5.46 18.48 28.19
N ALA A 419 -6.67 18.98 27.99
CA ALA A 419 -7.87 18.38 28.58
C ALA A 419 -8.44 17.25 27.70
N GLY A 420 -8.38 17.40 26.38
CA GLY A 420 -8.94 16.47 25.41
C GLY A 420 -10.47 16.49 25.39
N ILE A 421 -11.06 15.70 24.49
CA ILE A 421 -12.50 15.50 24.42
C ILE A 421 -12.89 14.09 24.90
N PRO A 422 -14.07 13.91 25.51
CA PRO A 422 -14.54 12.57 25.86
C PRO A 422 -14.64 11.71 24.61
N VAL A 423 -14.12 10.49 24.66
CA VAL A 423 -14.43 9.47 23.67
C VAL A 423 -15.82 8.97 23.98
N ASP A 424 -16.71 9.12 23.02
CA ASP A 424 -18.11 8.75 23.17
C ASP A 424 -18.22 7.24 23.11
N ARG A 425 -18.54 6.65 24.24
CA ARG A 425 -18.87 5.24 24.36
C ARG A 425 -20.34 5.17 24.73
N ASP A 426 -21.17 4.78 23.79
CA ASP A 426 -22.59 4.63 24.05
C ASP A 426 -22.85 3.36 24.88
N TYR A 427 -22.68 3.50 26.18
CA TYR A 427 -22.97 2.42 27.13
C TYR A 427 -24.45 2.04 27.19
N CYS A 428 -25.34 2.93 26.75
CA CYS A 428 -26.77 2.74 26.90
C CYS A 428 -27.41 2.00 25.72
N ASN A 429 -26.90 2.21 24.50
CA ASN A 429 -27.57 1.71 23.28
C ASN A 429 -26.98 0.41 22.71
N LYS A 430 -25.92 -0.15 23.28
CA LYS A 430 -25.30 -1.42 22.84
C LYS A 430 -24.91 -1.47 21.35
N THR A 431 -24.73 -0.31 20.72
CA THR A 431 -24.43 -0.21 19.30
C THR A 431 -22.94 -0.37 18.99
N ASN A 432 -22.08 -0.10 19.99
CA ASN A 432 -20.65 -0.21 19.85
C ASN A 432 -20.22 -1.62 20.25
N GLY A 433 -19.99 -2.46 19.26
CA GLY A 433 -19.33 -3.77 19.44
C GLY A 433 -17.82 -3.64 19.47
N ASP A 434 -17.13 -4.78 19.31
CA ASP A 434 -15.69 -4.79 19.08
C ASP A 434 -15.33 -4.06 17.78
N PHE A 435 -14.09 -3.57 17.69
CA PHE A 435 -13.54 -2.87 16.54
C PHE A 435 -14.29 -1.55 16.23
N HIS A 436 -14.66 -0.82 17.27
CA HIS A 436 -15.25 0.51 17.12
C HIS A 436 -14.21 1.55 16.72
N SER A 437 -14.58 2.49 15.88
CA SER A 437 -13.71 3.60 15.48
C SER A 437 -14.47 4.91 15.34
N VAL A 438 -13.78 6.01 15.59
CA VAL A 438 -14.30 7.37 15.42
C VAL A 438 -13.30 8.19 14.62
N LEU A 439 -13.80 8.90 13.60
CA LEU A 439 -13.03 9.84 12.80
C LEU A 439 -13.41 11.27 13.19
N TYR A 440 -12.41 12.11 13.41
CA TYR A 440 -12.56 13.51 13.77
C TYR A 440 -12.00 14.39 12.64
N THR A 441 -12.73 15.39 12.23
CA THR A 441 -12.24 16.51 11.42
C THR A 441 -12.13 17.75 12.30
N ILE A 442 -11.03 18.47 12.17
CA ILE A 442 -10.70 19.63 13.01
C ILE A 442 -10.34 20.79 12.09
N GLU A 443 -11.04 21.88 12.20
CA GLU A 443 -10.87 23.08 11.38
C GLU A 443 -10.70 24.32 12.28
N ALA A 444 -9.69 25.15 11.98
CA ALA A 444 -9.54 26.45 12.64
C ALA A 444 -10.74 27.36 12.31
N GLU A 445 -11.25 28.04 13.31
CA GLU A 445 -12.24 29.11 13.12
C GLU A 445 -11.54 30.47 13.09
N ASP A 446 -12.05 31.37 12.25
CA ASP A 446 -11.56 32.76 12.13
C ASP A 446 -11.77 33.61 13.39
#